data_3e9a6c8757b1677fc17ae69d86c20f4b
#
_entry.id   3e9a6c8757b1677fc17ae69d86c20f4b
#
_cell.length_a   1.000
_cell.length_b   1.000
_cell.length_c   1.000
_cell.angle_alpha   90.00
_cell.angle_beta   90.00
_cell.angle_gamma   90.00
#
_symmetry.space_group_name_H-M   'P 1'
#
loop_
_entity.id
_entity.type
_entity.pdbx_description
1 polymer ?
#
loop_
_entity_poly.entity_id
_entity_poly.type
_entity_poly.pdbx_seq_one_letter_code
_entity_poly.pdbx_strand_id
1 'polypeptide(L)'
;MLVGEAPGSDEDSSGKTFMGDVGSLLKKMLLAIDIKKENIYSTYAVNFRPPEDRKPNTSEIKRYSLFLQKHIAIIKPKIIILMGSTAMESLTGLNSKLSLERGKWKETIIKNTSYEIIITFNPSYLLRMPENKKYSWEDLKKIKQKIDNLGLST
;
A
#
# COMPACT_ATOMS: atom_id res chain seq x y z
N MET A 1 2.09 3.55 7.23
CA MET A 1 2.04 4.19 5.89
C MET A 1 1.42 3.23 4.90
N LEU A 2 0.47 3.68 4.08
CA LEU A 2 -0.13 2.90 3.00
C LEU A 2 0.43 3.33 1.66
N VAL A 3 0.83 2.37 0.83
CA VAL A 3 1.34 2.63 -0.53
C VAL A 3 0.48 1.86 -1.52
N GLY A 4 -0.28 2.58 -2.33
CA GLY A 4 -1.06 2.03 -3.43
C GLY A 4 -0.25 1.97 -4.73
N GLU A 5 -0.91 1.66 -5.83
CA GLU A 5 -0.25 1.50 -7.13
C GLU A 5 -0.10 2.82 -7.88
N ALA A 6 -1.20 3.40 -8.32
CA ALA A 6 -1.25 4.70 -9.01
C ALA A 6 -2.63 5.33 -8.81
N PRO A 7 -2.76 6.67 -8.92
CA PRO A 7 -4.06 7.32 -8.84
C PRO A 7 -4.95 6.96 -10.04
N GLY A 8 -6.24 6.83 -9.78
CA GLY A 8 -7.26 6.73 -10.81
C GLY A 8 -7.90 8.09 -11.09
N SER A 9 -9.04 8.08 -11.79
CA SER A 9 -9.76 9.29 -12.19
C SER A 9 -10.18 10.17 -11.01
N ASP A 10 -10.75 9.58 -9.98
CA ASP A 10 -11.24 10.31 -8.82
C ASP A 10 -10.11 10.97 -8.03
N GLU A 11 -8.97 10.28 -7.90
CA GLU A 11 -7.79 10.79 -7.21
C GLU A 11 -7.10 11.87 -8.02
N ASP A 12 -7.02 11.71 -9.34
CA ASP A 12 -6.45 12.70 -10.25
C ASP A 12 -7.25 14.02 -10.21
N SER A 13 -8.58 13.91 -10.19
CA SER A 13 -9.47 15.07 -10.12
C SER A 13 -9.44 15.78 -8.77
N SER A 14 -9.42 15.02 -7.67
CA SER A 14 -9.55 15.55 -6.31
C SER A 14 -8.21 15.91 -5.65
N GLY A 15 -7.10 15.38 -6.15
CA GLY A 15 -5.79 15.49 -5.51
C GLY A 15 -5.68 14.75 -4.17
N LYS A 16 -6.60 13.82 -3.89
CA LYS A 16 -6.63 13.02 -2.66
C LYS A 16 -6.43 11.55 -2.98
N THR A 17 -5.77 10.83 -2.06
CA THR A 17 -5.56 9.40 -2.21
C THR A 17 -6.83 8.59 -1.90
N PHE A 18 -7.00 7.46 -2.58
CA PHE A 18 -8.02 6.45 -2.31
C PHE A 18 -9.44 7.02 -2.20
N MET A 19 -9.94 7.51 -3.32
CA MET A 19 -11.29 8.06 -3.45
C MET A 19 -12.27 7.03 -4.04
N GLY A 20 -13.56 7.39 -4.12
CA GLY A 20 -14.59 6.56 -4.72
C GLY A 20 -14.78 5.22 -4.01
N ASP A 21 -15.16 4.19 -4.76
CA ASP A 21 -15.45 2.84 -4.23
C ASP A 21 -14.20 2.17 -3.63
N VAL A 22 -13.04 2.41 -4.22
CA VAL A 22 -11.75 1.93 -3.70
C VAL A 22 -11.48 2.51 -2.33
N GLY A 23 -11.66 3.81 -2.16
CA GLY A 23 -11.49 4.50 -0.88
C GLY A 23 -12.51 4.04 0.16
N SER A 24 -13.75 3.79 -0.24
CA SER A 24 -14.80 3.27 0.64
C SER A 24 -14.46 1.88 1.15
N LEU A 25 -13.98 0.99 0.29
CA LEU A 25 -13.55 -0.34 0.70
C LEU A 25 -12.34 -0.26 1.65
N LEU A 26 -11.32 0.52 1.31
CA LEU A 26 -10.13 0.69 2.15
C LEU A 26 -10.50 1.20 3.54
N LYS A 27 -11.40 2.18 3.62
CA LYS A 27 -11.91 2.70 4.89
C LYS A 27 -12.54 1.60 5.74
N LYS A 28 -13.38 0.75 5.14
CA LYS A 28 -13.99 -0.39 5.85
C LYS A 28 -12.94 -1.39 6.33
N MET A 29 -11.94 -1.67 5.50
CA MET A 29 -10.84 -2.58 5.86
C MET A 29 -10.06 -2.06 7.07
N LEU A 30 -9.72 -0.78 7.08
CA LEU A 30 -8.98 -0.16 8.19
C LEU A 30 -9.80 -0.09 9.47
N LEU A 31 -11.09 0.25 9.38
CA LEU A 31 -12.00 0.26 10.53
C LEU A 31 -12.16 -1.15 11.13
N ALA A 32 -12.13 -2.20 10.31
CA ALA A 32 -12.23 -3.58 10.79
C ALA A 32 -11.06 -4.01 11.68
N ILE A 33 -9.96 -3.28 11.64
CA ILE A 33 -8.78 -3.50 12.50
C ILE A 33 -8.47 -2.28 13.38
N ASP A 34 -9.47 -1.45 13.63
CA ASP A 34 -9.44 -0.28 14.54
C ASP A 34 -8.36 0.76 14.20
N ILE A 35 -8.00 0.91 12.92
CA ILE A 35 -7.06 1.95 12.49
C ILE A 35 -7.81 3.21 12.10
N LYS A 36 -7.51 4.31 12.77
CA LYS A 36 -8.06 5.63 12.48
C LYS A 36 -7.28 6.33 11.37
N LYS A 37 -8.00 7.15 10.58
CA LYS A 37 -7.43 7.87 9.44
C LYS A 37 -6.26 8.79 9.84
N GLU A 38 -6.33 9.43 10.99
CA GLU A 38 -5.30 10.35 11.50
C GLU A 38 -3.96 9.67 11.79
N ASN A 39 -3.95 8.36 11.92
CA ASN A 39 -2.74 7.57 12.16
C ASN A 39 -2.14 7.00 10.86
N ILE A 40 -2.67 7.43 9.71
CA ILE A 40 -2.29 6.90 8.40
C ILE A 40 -1.73 8.03 7.53
N TYR A 41 -0.57 7.78 6.93
CA TYR A 41 -0.11 8.51 5.76
C TYR A 41 -0.27 7.60 4.54
N SER A 42 -0.92 8.09 3.49
CA SER A 42 -1.18 7.33 2.27
C SER A 42 -0.62 8.01 1.02
N THR A 43 -0.05 7.21 0.14
CA THR A 43 0.50 7.65 -1.13
C THR A 43 0.44 6.51 -2.16
N TYR A 44 1.02 6.75 -3.34
CA TYR A 44 1.13 5.76 -4.41
C TYR A 44 2.59 5.48 -4.75
N ALA A 45 2.86 4.28 -5.28
CA ALA A 45 4.16 3.93 -5.84
C ALA A 45 4.51 4.81 -7.03
N VAL A 46 3.52 5.14 -7.86
CA VAL A 46 3.62 6.06 -9.00
C VAL A 46 2.57 7.16 -8.82
N ASN A 47 3.02 8.40 -8.60
CA ASN A 47 2.14 9.53 -8.27
C ASN A 47 1.67 10.30 -9.50
N PHE A 48 1.35 9.60 -10.58
CA PHE A 48 0.61 10.15 -11.70
C PHE A 48 -0.35 9.09 -12.24
N ARG A 49 -1.43 9.53 -12.87
CA ARG A 49 -2.40 8.64 -13.50
C ARG A 49 -1.87 8.22 -14.87
N PRO A 50 -1.57 6.92 -15.10
CA PRO A 50 -1.16 6.45 -16.40
C PRO A 50 -2.26 6.62 -17.47
N PRO A 51 -1.91 6.88 -18.74
CA PRO A 51 -2.88 6.97 -19.82
C PRO A 51 -3.79 5.74 -19.87
N GLU A 52 -5.10 5.96 -20.06
CA GLU A 52 -6.11 4.89 -20.13
C GLU A 52 -6.16 3.98 -18.89
N ASP A 53 -5.72 4.51 -17.74
CA ASP A 53 -5.65 3.77 -16.48
C ASP A 53 -4.85 2.46 -16.58
N ARG A 54 -3.90 2.39 -17.53
CA ARG A 54 -3.01 1.24 -17.63
C ARG A 54 -2.13 1.11 -16.38
N LYS A 55 -1.62 -0.08 -16.18
CA LYS A 55 -0.66 -0.33 -15.10
C LYS A 55 0.65 0.42 -15.38
N PRO A 56 1.30 1.02 -14.36
CA PRO A 56 2.63 1.59 -14.53
C PRO A 56 3.64 0.54 -15.02
N ASN A 57 4.51 0.94 -15.94
CA ASN A 57 5.59 0.09 -16.41
C ASN A 57 6.81 0.15 -15.47
N THR A 58 7.76 -0.77 -15.66
CA THR A 58 8.95 -0.89 -14.81
C THR A 58 9.78 0.40 -14.78
N SER A 59 9.92 1.12 -15.88
CA SER A 59 10.70 2.36 -15.92
C SER A 59 10.02 3.48 -15.11
N GLU A 60 8.70 3.57 -15.14
CA GLU A 60 7.92 4.51 -14.34
C GLU A 60 8.03 4.16 -12.86
N ILE A 61 7.91 2.88 -12.50
CA ILE A 61 8.07 2.41 -11.12
C ILE A 61 9.46 2.77 -10.59
N LYS A 62 10.51 2.51 -11.33
CA LYS A 62 11.88 2.87 -10.93
C LYS A 62 12.06 4.36 -10.73
N ARG A 63 11.53 5.18 -11.63
CA ARG A 63 11.61 6.63 -11.55
C ARG A 63 10.95 7.16 -10.28
N TYR A 64 9.72 6.70 -10.01
CA TYR A 64 8.96 7.14 -8.85
C TYR A 64 9.41 6.50 -7.53
N SER A 65 10.10 5.35 -7.56
CA SER A 65 10.60 4.71 -6.34
C SER A 65 11.57 5.61 -5.57
N LEU A 66 12.33 6.45 -6.25
CA LEU A 66 13.22 7.42 -5.61
C LEU A 66 12.43 8.46 -4.80
N PHE A 67 11.30 8.92 -5.31
CA PHE A 67 10.41 9.83 -4.58
C PHE A 67 9.73 9.12 -3.40
N LEU A 68 9.28 7.87 -3.59
CA LEU A 68 8.69 7.08 -2.52
C LEU A 68 9.67 6.87 -1.37
N GLN A 69 10.93 6.56 -1.67
CA GLN A 69 11.98 6.43 -0.65
C GLN A 69 12.19 7.74 0.12
N LYS A 70 12.14 8.89 -0.56
CA LYS A 70 12.22 10.21 0.12
C LYS A 70 11.01 10.44 1.03
N HIS A 71 9.80 10.11 0.58
CA HIS A 71 8.59 10.18 1.41
C HIS A 71 8.74 9.34 2.68
N ILE A 72 9.19 8.09 2.54
CA ILE A 72 9.40 7.18 3.67
C ILE A 72 10.44 7.76 4.64
N ALA A 73 11.54 8.31 4.13
CA ALA A 73 12.59 8.90 4.96
C ALA A 73 12.12 10.13 5.74
N ILE A 74 11.16 10.89 5.20
CA ILE A 74 10.58 12.07 5.86
C ILE A 74 9.51 11.65 6.88
N ILE A 75 8.59 10.78 6.48
CA ILE A 75 7.47 10.34 7.32
C ILE A 75 7.93 9.41 8.45
N LYS A 76 8.94 8.59 8.20
CA LYS A 76 9.48 7.60 9.13
C LYS A 76 8.39 6.71 9.72
N PRO A 77 7.61 6.02 8.88
CA PRO A 77 6.52 5.19 9.35
C PRO A 77 7.03 4.00 10.16
N LYS A 78 6.24 3.54 11.12
CA LYS A 78 6.56 2.33 11.89
C LYS A 78 6.30 1.06 11.10
N ILE A 79 5.29 1.10 10.22
CA ILE A 79 4.90 -0.01 9.36
C ILE A 79 4.56 0.55 7.98
N ILE A 80 4.97 -0.17 6.93
CA ILE A 80 4.63 0.15 5.55
C ILE A 80 3.78 -1.00 5.00
N ILE A 81 2.60 -0.67 4.48
CA ILE A 81 1.71 -1.62 3.84
C ILE A 81 1.73 -1.36 2.35
N LEU A 82 2.27 -2.30 1.58
CA LEU A 82 2.35 -2.24 0.13
C LEU A 82 1.13 -2.93 -0.46
N MET A 83 0.27 -2.17 -1.12
CA MET A 83 -0.99 -2.66 -1.67
C MET A 83 -0.90 -2.81 -3.19
N GLY A 84 -0.72 -4.05 -3.63
CA GLY A 84 -0.64 -4.41 -5.02
C GLY A 84 0.78 -4.63 -5.55
N SER A 85 0.88 -5.20 -6.74
CA SER A 85 2.15 -5.62 -7.35
C SER A 85 3.06 -4.45 -7.72
N THR A 86 2.50 -3.31 -8.12
CA THR A 86 3.27 -2.10 -8.43
C THR A 86 3.92 -1.54 -7.16
N ALA A 87 3.20 -1.48 -6.05
CA ALA A 87 3.75 -1.07 -4.77
C ALA A 87 4.83 -2.05 -4.28
N MET A 88 4.59 -3.35 -4.41
CA MET A 88 5.56 -4.39 -4.09
C MET A 88 6.87 -4.20 -4.86
N GLU A 89 6.79 -4.07 -6.18
CA GLU A 89 7.96 -3.90 -7.05
C GLU A 89 8.74 -2.63 -6.70
N SER A 90 8.04 -1.54 -6.36
CA SER A 90 8.67 -0.23 -6.12
C SER A 90 9.64 -0.22 -4.94
N LEU A 91 9.39 -0.99 -3.88
CA LEU A 91 10.25 -1.04 -2.69
C LEU A 91 11.07 -2.31 -2.55
N THR A 92 10.59 -3.43 -3.10
CA THR A 92 11.26 -4.72 -2.94
C THR A 92 12.00 -5.18 -4.20
N GLY A 93 11.68 -4.61 -5.36
CA GLY A 93 12.15 -5.10 -6.65
C GLY A 93 11.56 -6.45 -7.06
N LEU A 94 10.69 -7.04 -6.24
CA LEU A 94 10.07 -8.32 -6.55
C LEU A 94 9.06 -8.18 -7.71
N ASN A 95 9.14 -9.12 -8.64
CA ASN A 95 8.27 -9.22 -9.81
C ASN A 95 7.54 -10.57 -9.86
N SER A 96 7.47 -11.27 -8.74
CA SER A 96 6.73 -12.51 -8.57
C SER A 96 5.23 -12.25 -8.41
N LYS A 97 4.44 -13.32 -8.44
CA LYS A 97 3.00 -13.22 -8.21
C LYS A 97 2.75 -12.70 -6.79
N LEU A 98 1.88 -11.70 -6.67
CA LEU A 98 1.51 -11.11 -5.39
C LEU A 98 0.97 -12.15 -4.40
N SER A 99 0.23 -13.14 -4.90
CA SER A 99 -0.32 -14.22 -4.09
C SER A 99 0.74 -15.06 -3.34
N LEU A 100 1.97 -15.07 -3.84
CA LEU A 100 3.09 -15.76 -3.20
C LEU A 100 3.77 -14.92 -2.12
N GLU A 101 3.64 -13.60 -2.21
CA GLU A 101 4.35 -12.64 -1.35
C GLU A 101 3.46 -11.99 -0.30
N ARG A 102 2.14 -11.95 -0.52
CA ARG A 102 1.20 -11.32 0.40
C ARG A 102 1.23 -11.94 1.81
N GLY A 103 0.99 -11.12 2.79
CA GLY A 103 0.84 -11.56 4.17
C GLY A 103 2.12 -12.00 4.87
N LYS A 104 3.27 -11.74 4.27
CA LYS A 104 4.58 -12.01 4.85
C LYS A 104 5.25 -10.71 5.28
N TRP A 105 5.71 -10.65 6.51
CA TRP A 105 6.53 -9.54 6.99
C TRP A 105 7.93 -9.62 6.38
N LYS A 106 8.43 -8.48 5.92
CA LYS A 106 9.75 -8.29 5.35
C LYS A 106 10.36 -7.00 5.89
N GLU A 107 11.67 -6.87 5.77
CA GLU A 107 12.36 -5.62 6.05
C GLU A 107 12.90 -5.00 4.76
N THR A 108 12.90 -3.68 4.71
CA THR A 108 13.58 -2.92 3.66
C THR A 108 14.44 -1.84 4.29
N ILE A 109 15.60 -1.58 3.70
CA ILE A 109 16.51 -0.55 4.17
C ILE A 109 16.42 0.65 3.23
N ILE A 110 16.08 1.81 3.78
CA ILE A 110 15.99 3.08 3.06
C ILE A 110 16.83 4.10 3.82
N LYS A 111 17.84 4.67 3.17
CA LYS A 111 18.75 5.66 3.76
C LYS A 111 19.28 5.22 5.14
N ASN A 112 19.80 4.01 5.21
CA ASN A 112 20.37 3.39 6.42
C ASN A 112 19.39 3.13 7.57
N THR A 113 18.08 3.22 7.31
CA THR A 113 17.05 2.87 8.27
C THR A 113 16.27 1.65 7.80
N SER A 114 16.07 0.68 8.68
CA SER A 114 15.24 -0.50 8.40
C SER A 114 13.77 -0.19 8.67
N TYR A 115 12.92 -0.63 7.76
CA TYR A 115 11.45 -0.49 7.86
C TYR A 115 10.78 -1.83 7.72
N GLU A 116 9.79 -2.08 8.57
CA GLU A 116 8.92 -3.25 8.47
C GLU A 116 7.89 -3.06 7.37
N ILE A 117 7.81 -4.00 6.45
CA ILE A 117 6.86 -3.97 5.34
C ILE A 117 6.02 -5.24 5.29
N ILE A 118 4.78 -5.09 4.83
CA ILE A 118 3.91 -6.21 4.48
C ILE A 118 3.24 -5.91 3.14
N ILE A 119 3.07 -6.95 2.33
CA ILE A 119 2.44 -6.87 1.01
C ILE A 119 1.03 -7.45 1.12
N THR A 120 0.06 -6.78 0.52
CA THR A 120 -1.33 -7.25 0.45
C THR A 120 -1.97 -6.86 -0.88
N PHE A 121 -3.21 -7.30 -1.12
CA PHE A 121 -3.95 -6.93 -2.32
C PHE A 121 -4.34 -5.45 -2.31
N ASN A 122 -4.33 -4.83 -3.50
CA ASN A 122 -4.89 -3.49 -3.66
C ASN A 122 -6.43 -3.56 -3.53
N PRO A 123 -7.08 -2.59 -2.86
CA PRO A 123 -8.53 -2.56 -2.78
C PRO A 123 -9.24 -2.58 -4.13
N SER A 124 -8.67 -1.95 -5.17
CA SER A 124 -9.24 -2.00 -6.53
C SER A 124 -9.31 -3.41 -7.09
N TYR A 125 -8.32 -4.24 -6.81
CA TYR A 125 -8.34 -5.66 -7.18
C TYR A 125 -9.44 -6.42 -6.45
N LEU A 126 -9.67 -6.14 -5.18
CA LEU A 126 -10.70 -6.79 -4.36
C LEU A 126 -12.12 -6.42 -4.79
N LEU A 127 -12.31 -5.26 -5.41
CA LEU A 127 -13.59 -4.88 -6.00
C LEU A 127 -13.90 -5.73 -7.24
N ARG A 128 -12.89 -6.07 -8.03
CA ARG A 128 -13.02 -6.94 -9.22
C ARG A 128 -13.09 -8.42 -8.87
N MET A 129 -12.39 -8.83 -7.81
CA MET A 129 -12.23 -10.23 -7.38
C MET A 129 -12.61 -10.36 -5.89
N PRO A 130 -13.93 -10.20 -5.56
CA PRO A 130 -14.36 -10.13 -4.15
C PRO A 130 -14.05 -11.41 -3.34
N GLU A 131 -13.93 -12.55 -4.00
CA GLU A 131 -13.57 -13.83 -3.35
C GLU A 131 -12.20 -13.80 -2.67
N ASN A 132 -11.33 -12.87 -3.07
CA ASN A 132 -10.00 -12.70 -2.48
C ASN A 132 -9.99 -11.85 -1.21
N LYS A 133 -11.13 -11.26 -0.81
CA LYS A 133 -11.24 -10.49 0.43
C LYS A 133 -10.87 -11.32 1.68
N LYS A 134 -11.14 -12.61 1.66
CA LYS A 134 -10.76 -13.52 2.74
C LYS A 134 -9.24 -13.53 3.00
N TYR A 135 -8.43 -13.46 1.96
CA TYR A 135 -6.97 -13.40 2.07
C TYR A 135 -6.49 -12.05 2.60
N SER A 136 -7.10 -10.96 2.14
CA SER A 136 -6.81 -9.64 2.69
C SER A 136 -7.20 -9.55 4.16
N TRP A 137 -8.26 -10.21 4.58
CA TRP A 137 -8.64 -10.29 5.98
C TRP A 137 -7.55 -10.96 6.83
N GLU A 138 -6.96 -12.04 6.34
CA GLU A 138 -5.80 -12.66 7.02
C GLU A 138 -4.62 -11.70 7.14
N ASP A 139 -4.33 -10.94 6.09
CA ASP A 139 -3.27 -9.93 6.11
C ASP A 139 -3.57 -8.82 7.13
N LEU A 140 -4.81 -8.33 7.16
CA LEU A 140 -5.25 -7.29 8.11
C LEU A 140 -5.10 -7.75 9.57
N LYS A 141 -5.43 -8.99 9.87
CA LYS A 141 -5.23 -9.56 11.21
C LYS A 141 -3.75 -9.54 11.63
N LYS A 142 -2.85 -9.88 10.71
CA LYS A 142 -1.40 -9.83 10.94
C LYS A 142 -0.91 -8.40 11.18
N ILE A 143 -1.45 -7.45 10.42
CA ILE A 143 -1.15 -6.03 10.58
C ILE A 143 -1.59 -5.55 11.97
N LYS A 144 -2.82 -5.88 12.36
CA LYS A 144 -3.35 -5.54 13.69
C LYS A 144 -2.48 -6.12 14.80
N GLN A 145 -2.12 -7.39 14.69
CA GLN A 145 -1.26 -8.05 15.65
C GLN A 145 0.11 -7.34 15.79
N LYS A 146 0.72 -6.96 14.68
CA LYS A 146 2.01 -6.23 14.68
C LYS A 146 1.86 -4.86 15.36
N ILE A 147 0.79 -4.13 15.06
CA ILE A 147 0.49 -2.83 15.65
C ILE A 147 0.36 -2.96 17.16
N ASP A 148 -0.40 -3.94 17.63
CA ASP A 148 -0.61 -4.20 19.06
C ASP A 148 0.70 -4.59 19.75
N ASN A 149 1.50 -5.45 19.13
CA ASN A 149 2.80 -5.87 19.67
C ASN A 149 3.81 -4.72 19.78
N LEU A 150 3.73 -3.75 18.86
CA LEU A 150 4.57 -2.56 18.89
C LEU A 150 4.03 -1.45 19.80
N GLY A 151 2.83 -1.62 20.36
CA GLY A 151 2.18 -0.61 21.21
C GLY A 151 1.83 0.68 20.48
N LEU A 152 1.54 0.61 19.18
CA LEU A 152 1.23 1.78 18.36
C LEU A 152 -0.23 2.21 18.57
N SER A 153 -0.45 3.54 18.51
CA SER A 153 -1.81 4.10 18.50
C SER A 153 -2.54 3.75 17.20
N THR A 154 -3.79 3.39 17.31
CA THR A 154 -4.65 3.03 16.16
C THR A 154 -5.84 3.96 16.02
#